data_035d3f27cb06bbec4dd02d09e2bbb67b
#
_entry.id   035d3f27cb06bbec4dd02d09e2bbb67b
#
_cell.length_a   1.000
_cell.length_b   1.000
_cell.length_c   1.000
_cell.angle_alpha   90.00
_cell.angle_beta   90.00
_cell.angle_gamma   90.00
#
_symmetry.space_group_name_H-M   'P 1'
#
loop_
_entity.id
_entity.type
_entity.pdbx_description
1 polymer ?
#
loop_
_entity_poly.entity_id
_entity_poly.type
_entity_poly.pdbx_seq_one_letter_code
_entity_poly.pdbx_strand_id
1 'polypeptide(L)'
;MSNKQALREFQTRLAQRLQAVRSQSASARWLAVDCAGLGLLLPLRQASEIFAPVPLTSVPYTEPWMLGVANLRGGLHAVADLAQFLGLRDQPPPSGEGRLIAMHAELNINCALWVDRLLGLRSEEQLRAAPPVQGERPHFAAGEREDEQGRRWQVIDLDLLSRFEPFLNIVARAA
;
A
#
# COMPACT_ATOMS: atom_id res chain seq x y z
N MET A 1 -25.51 -32.94 24.25
CA MET A 1 -25.80 -31.80 23.36
C MET A 1 -25.77 -32.24 21.91
N SER A 2 -26.80 -31.96 21.15
CA SER A 2 -26.95 -32.52 19.79
C SER A 2 -25.98 -31.88 18.80
N ASN A 3 -25.31 -32.70 18.00
CA ASN A 3 -24.37 -32.31 16.92
C ASN A 3 -25.00 -31.28 15.92
N LYS A 4 -26.33 -31.27 15.80
CA LYS A 4 -27.10 -30.28 15.02
C LYS A 4 -27.08 -28.87 15.61
N GLN A 5 -26.96 -28.74 16.92
CA GLN A 5 -26.96 -27.44 17.61
C GLN A 5 -25.58 -26.75 17.44
N ALA A 6 -24.49 -27.53 17.58
CA ALA A 6 -23.14 -27.05 17.35
C ALA A 6 -22.91 -26.63 15.87
N LEU A 7 -23.51 -27.35 14.92
CA LEU A 7 -23.42 -27.00 13.51
C LEU A 7 -24.17 -25.70 13.18
N ARG A 8 -25.34 -25.49 13.78
CA ARG A 8 -26.10 -24.23 13.60
C ARG A 8 -25.38 -23.03 14.20
N GLU A 9 -24.79 -23.19 15.39
CA GLU A 9 -23.99 -22.12 16.02
C GLU A 9 -22.75 -21.78 15.18
N PHE A 10 -22.09 -22.79 14.61
CA PHE A 10 -20.95 -22.58 13.72
C PHE A 10 -21.36 -21.84 12.43
N GLN A 11 -22.48 -22.24 11.80
CA GLN A 11 -23.00 -21.58 10.61
C GLN A 11 -23.40 -20.13 10.88
N THR A 12 -24.01 -19.85 12.04
CA THR A 12 -24.39 -18.50 12.44
C THR A 12 -23.15 -17.63 12.68
N ARG A 13 -22.13 -18.14 13.37
CA ARG A 13 -20.85 -17.44 13.55
C ARG A 13 -20.12 -17.17 12.24
N LEU A 14 -20.13 -18.14 11.34
CA LEU A 14 -19.49 -17.99 10.03
C LEU A 14 -20.23 -16.92 9.20
N ALA A 15 -21.57 -16.96 9.17
CA ALA A 15 -22.38 -15.96 8.49
C ALA A 15 -22.17 -14.55 9.06
N GLN A 16 -22.12 -14.41 10.37
CA GLN A 16 -21.82 -13.13 11.05
C GLN A 16 -20.41 -12.62 10.70
N ARG A 17 -19.41 -13.49 10.70
CA ARG A 17 -18.03 -13.11 10.30
C ARG A 17 -17.96 -12.70 8.84
N LEU A 18 -18.61 -13.43 7.93
CA LEU A 18 -18.66 -13.08 6.52
C LEU A 18 -19.38 -11.76 6.27
N GLN A 19 -20.45 -11.50 7.02
CA GLN A 19 -21.18 -10.24 6.94
C GLN A 19 -20.38 -9.07 7.49
N ALA A 20 -19.65 -9.25 8.60
CA ALA A 20 -18.74 -8.26 9.15
C ALA A 20 -17.58 -7.93 8.19
N VAL A 21 -16.98 -8.95 7.54
CA VAL A 21 -15.92 -8.75 6.52
C VAL A 21 -16.47 -8.02 5.30
N ARG A 22 -17.68 -8.36 4.85
CA ARG A 22 -18.33 -7.66 3.72
C ARG A 22 -18.68 -6.22 4.05
N SER A 23 -19.16 -5.91 5.25
CA SER A 23 -19.44 -4.54 5.66
C SER A 23 -18.16 -3.72 5.83
N GLN A 24 -17.10 -4.29 6.39
CA GLN A 24 -15.79 -3.64 6.48
C GLN A 24 -15.19 -3.34 5.10
N SER A 25 -15.29 -4.27 4.15
CA SER A 25 -14.80 -4.02 2.79
C SER A 25 -15.64 -3.00 2.04
N ALA A 26 -16.95 -2.92 2.29
CA ALA A 26 -17.83 -1.94 1.66
C ALA A 26 -17.62 -0.50 2.17
N SER A 27 -17.16 -0.33 3.42
CA SER A 27 -16.82 0.99 4.00
C SER A 27 -15.32 1.30 3.95
N ALA A 28 -14.48 0.35 3.51
CA ALA A 28 -13.03 0.54 3.46
C ALA A 28 -12.65 1.61 2.43
N ARG A 29 -11.88 2.58 2.87
CA ARG A 29 -11.34 3.64 2.02
C ARG A 29 -9.83 3.54 1.82
N TRP A 30 -9.16 2.80 2.70
CA TRP A 30 -7.72 2.77 2.81
C TRP A 30 -7.17 1.36 2.80
N LEU A 31 -6.10 1.15 2.08
CA LEU A 31 -5.22 0.02 2.23
C LEU A 31 -4.10 0.41 3.18
N ALA A 32 -4.04 -0.22 4.33
CA ALA A 32 -2.98 0.00 5.31
C ALA A 32 -1.79 -0.91 5.01
N VAL A 33 -0.62 -0.32 4.92
CA VAL A 33 0.64 -1.00 4.61
C VAL A 33 1.75 -0.60 5.57
N ASP A 34 2.79 -1.41 5.64
CA ASP A 34 4.02 -1.12 6.36
C ASP A 34 5.16 -0.93 5.36
N CYS A 35 5.92 0.14 5.53
CA CYS A 35 7.12 0.43 4.77
C CYS A 35 8.24 0.78 5.75
N ALA A 36 9.19 -0.12 5.96
CA ALA A 36 10.30 0.02 6.89
C ALA A 36 9.87 0.41 8.32
N GLY A 37 8.75 -0.17 8.80
CA GLY A 37 8.17 0.10 10.12
C GLY A 37 7.22 1.30 10.17
N LEU A 38 7.16 2.12 9.12
CA LEU A 38 6.21 3.21 9.02
C LEU A 38 4.86 2.72 8.48
N GLY A 39 3.77 3.01 9.19
CA GLY A 39 2.42 2.73 8.75
C GLY A 39 1.94 3.76 7.73
N LEU A 40 1.58 3.29 6.54
CA LEU A 40 1.05 4.13 5.47
C LEU A 40 -0.39 3.74 5.13
N LEU A 41 -1.18 4.71 4.69
CA LEU A 41 -2.52 4.54 4.16
C LEU A 41 -2.54 4.95 2.68
N LEU A 42 -2.90 4.00 1.83
CA LEU A 42 -3.08 4.24 0.40
C LEU A 42 -4.58 4.29 0.10
N PRO A 43 -5.09 5.31 -0.62
CA PRO A 43 -6.49 5.35 -1.01
C PRO A 43 -6.85 4.12 -1.86
N LEU A 44 -7.82 3.35 -1.42
CA LEU A 44 -8.19 2.09 -2.08
C LEU A 44 -8.62 2.29 -3.53
N ARG A 45 -9.24 3.42 -3.86
CA ARG A 45 -9.63 3.80 -5.22
C ARG A 45 -8.44 4.07 -6.16
N GLN A 46 -7.26 4.37 -5.60
CA GLN A 46 -6.05 4.67 -6.36
C GLN A 46 -5.12 3.45 -6.51
N ALA A 47 -5.41 2.38 -5.76
CA ALA A 47 -4.77 1.09 -5.89
C ALA A 47 -5.67 0.16 -6.72
N SER A 48 -5.10 -0.66 -7.60
CA SER A 48 -5.87 -1.59 -8.41
C SER A 48 -5.77 -3.00 -7.84
N GLU A 49 -4.60 -3.58 -7.84
CA GLU A 49 -4.40 -4.98 -7.53
C GLU A 49 -3.14 -5.20 -6.68
N ILE A 50 -3.17 -6.26 -5.88
CA ILE A 50 -2.07 -6.65 -5.02
C ILE A 50 -1.50 -7.98 -5.50
N PHE A 51 -0.18 -8.00 -5.72
CA PHE A 51 0.54 -9.18 -6.18
C PHE A 51 1.53 -9.66 -5.13
N ALA A 52 1.79 -10.96 -5.12
CA ALA A 52 2.99 -11.51 -4.50
C ALA A 52 4.23 -10.99 -5.26
N PRO A 53 5.41 -11.00 -4.63
CA PRO A 53 6.65 -10.71 -5.33
C PRO A 53 6.82 -11.59 -6.56
N VAL A 54 7.25 -10.99 -7.66
CA VAL A 54 7.55 -11.66 -8.92
C VAL A 54 8.98 -11.32 -9.34
N PRO A 55 9.60 -12.10 -10.23
CA PRO A 55 10.90 -11.76 -10.79
C PRO A 55 10.88 -10.38 -11.44
N LEU A 56 11.87 -9.57 -11.13
CA LEU A 56 12.06 -8.23 -11.69
C LEU A 56 13.20 -8.25 -12.70
N THR A 57 13.01 -7.53 -13.80
CA THR A 57 14.10 -7.22 -14.74
C THR A 57 14.67 -5.86 -14.37
N SER A 58 15.92 -5.81 -13.97
CA SER A 58 16.60 -4.56 -13.63
C SER A 58 16.73 -3.63 -14.84
N VAL A 59 16.60 -2.34 -14.60
CA VAL A 59 16.83 -1.29 -15.60
C VAL A 59 18.11 -0.54 -15.20
N PRO A 60 19.15 -0.50 -16.05
CA PRO A 60 20.39 0.17 -15.70
C PRO A 60 20.20 1.70 -15.61
N TYR A 61 21.09 2.33 -14.85
CA TYR A 61 21.12 3.80 -14.69
C TYR A 61 19.85 4.42 -14.10
N THR A 62 19.17 3.66 -13.24
CA THR A 62 17.99 4.17 -12.51
C THR A 62 18.30 4.48 -11.06
N GLU A 63 17.47 5.32 -10.47
CA GLU A 63 17.51 5.60 -9.02
C GLU A 63 17.38 4.31 -8.20
N PRO A 64 18.01 4.22 -7.01
CA PRO A 64 18.06 2.99 -6.21
C PRO A 64 16.66 2.45 -5.84
N TRP A 65 15.68 3.31 -5.67
CA TRP A 65 14.31 2.94 -5.34
C TRP A 65 13.53 2.34 -6.54
N MET A 66 14.04 2.47 -7.77
CA MET A 66 13.49 1.83 -8.95
C MET A 66 14.03 0.40 -9.05
N LEU A 67 13.28 -0.57 -8.53
CA LEU A 67 13.71 -1.97 -8.44
C LEU A 67 13.82 -2.68 -9.80
N GLY A 68 13.12 -2.18 -10.81
CA GLY A 68 13.09 -2.78 -12.14
C GLY A 68 11.70 -2.77 -12.74
N VAL A 69 11.48 -3.66 -13.70
CA VAL A 69 10.18 -3.86 -14.35
C VAL A 69 9.69 -5.29 -14.17
N ALA A 70 8.38 -5.44 -14.09
CA ALA A 70 7.70 -6.72 -13.96
C ALA A 70 6.54 -6.85 -14.92
N ASN A 71 6.25 -8.07 -15.36
CA ASN A 71 5.01 -8.39 -16.05
C ASN A 71 3.95 -8.75 -14.98
N LEU A 72 2.95 -7.91 -14.83
CA LEU A 72 1.82 -8.15 -13.95
C LEU A 72 0.57 -8.34 -14.82
N ARG A 73 0.05 -9.56 -14.87
CA ARG A 73 -1.10 -9.98 -15.69
C ARG A 73 -1.03 -9.55 -17.17
N GLY A 74 0.15 -9.64 -17.77
CA GLY A 74 0.36 -9.29 -19.17
C GLY A 74 0.65 -7.81 -19.41
N GLY A 75 0.60 -6.95 -18.37
CA GLY A 75 1.02 -5.56 -18.42
C GLY A 75 2.42 -5.36 -17.86
N LEU A 76 3.25 -4.58 -18.55
CA LEU A 76 4.57 -4.22 -18.04
C LEU A 76 4.43 -3.04 -17.07
N HIS A 77 4.93 -3.23 -15.85
CA HIS A 77 4.90 -2.23 -14.78
C HIS A 77 6.32 -1.92 -14.30
N ALA A 78 6.60 -0.64 -14.09
CA ALA A 78 7.72 -0.21 -13.27
C ALA A 78 7.47 -0.61 -11.82
N VAL A 79 8.50 -1.08 -11.10
CA VAL A 79 8.38 -1.45 -9.69
C VAL A 79 9.23 -0.52 -8.86
N ALA A 80 8.59 0.25 -8.00
CA ALA A 80 9.23 1.21 -7.11
C ALA A 80 9.17 0.75 -5.66
N ASP A 81 10.30 0.76 -4.96
CA ASP A 81 10.34 0.56 -3.52
C ASP A 81 9.86 1.84 -2.80
N LEU A 82 8.66 1.80 -2.27
CA LEU A 82 8.07 2.97 -1.63
C LEU A 82 8.86 3.41 -0.39
N ALA A 83 9.38 2.47 0.40
CA ALA A 83 10.17 2.81 1.58
C ALA A 83 11.49 3.50 1.20
N GLN A 84 12.17 3.02 0.16
CA GLN A 84 13.41 3.61 -0.31
C GLN A 84 13.16 4.98 -0.97
N PHE A 85 12.08 5.11 -1.76
CA PHE A 85 11.68 6.40 -2.33
C PHE A 85 11.39 7.45 -1.26
N LEU A 86 10.75 7.04 -0.15
CA LEU A 86 10.46 7.93 0.99
C LEU A 86 11.68 8.19 1.89
N GLY A 87 12.86 7.63 1.57
CA GLY A 87 14.07 7.77 2.38
C GLY A 87 14.00 7.04 3.73
N LEU A 88 13.15 6.03 3.86
CA LEU A 88 13.01 5.25 5.09
C LEU A 88 14.04 4.13 5.20
N ARG A 89 14.68 3.78 4.09
CA ARG A 89 15.80 2.83 4.03
C ARG A 89 16.69 3.10 2.83
N ASP A 90 17.98 2.73 2.93
CA ASP A 90 18.97 2.88 1.85
C ASP A 90 19.23 1.56 1.10
N GLN A 91 18.82 0.43 1.67
CA GLN A 91 19.03 -0.89 1.09
C GLN A 91 17.78 -1.38 0.37
N PRO A 92 17.93 -2.19 -0.70
CA PRO A 92 16.80 -2.80 -1.36
C PRO A 92 15.98 -3.70 -0.40
N PRO A 93 14.70 -3.93 -0.69
CA PRO A 93 13.86 -4.75 0.17
C PRO A 93 14.36 -6.19 0.29
N PRO A 94 14.09 -6.87 1.40
CA PRO A 94 14.41 -8.28 1.55
C PRO A 94 13.79 -9.14 0.45
N SER A 95 14.55 -10.08 -0.09
CA SER A 95 14.07 -10.97 -1.14
C SER A 95 12.95 -11.89 -0.63
N GLY A 96 11.88 -12.03 -1.42
CA GLY A 96 10.78 -12.98 -1.16
C GLY A 96 9.73 -12.53 -0.17
N GLU A 97 9.94 -11.40 0.53
CA GLU A 97 8.94 -10.79 1.40
C GLU A 97 8.34 -9.55 0.72
N GLY A 98 7.24 -9.06 1.25
CA GLY A 98 6.58 -7.87 0.72
C GLY A 98 5.44 -8.15 -0.24
N ARG A 99 4.92 -7.09 -0.82
CA ARG A 99 3.82 -7.10 -1.80
C ARG A 99 4.00 -5.99 -2.81
N LEU A 100 3.47 -6.24 -4.01
CA LEU A 100 3.39 -5.25 -5.07
C LEU A 100 1.96 -4.73 -5.13
N ILE A 101 1.79 -3.42 -5.01
CA ILE A 101 0.49 -2.76 -5.14
C ILE A 101 0.50 -2.02 -6.46
N ALA A 102 -0.22 -2.53 -7.46
CA ALA A 102 -0.33 -1.85 -8.73
C ALA A 102 -1.18 -0.57 -8.57
N MET A 103 -0.72 0.51 -9.12
CA MET A 103 -1.44 1.77 -9.17
C MET A 103 -2.59 1.68 -10.17
N HIS A 104 -3.71 2.36 -9.88
CA HIS A 104 -4.89 2.30 -10.74
C HIS A 104 -4.60 2.93 -12.11
N ALA A 105 -5.14 2.34 -13.18
CA ALA A 105 -4.89 2.79 -14.56
C ALA A 105 -5.30 4.26 -14.81
N GLU A 106 -6.29 4.78 -14.09
CA GLU A 106 -6.71 6.18 -14.16
C GLU A 106 -5.62 7.18 -13.75
N LEU A 107 -4.59 6.73 -13.04
CA LEU A 107 -3.44 7.56 -12.68
C LEU A 107 -2.45 7.74 -13.85
N ASN A 108 -2.71 7.11 -15.00
CA ASN A 108 -1.92 7.19 -16.23
C ASN A 108 -0.43 6.83 -16.06
N ILE A 109 -0.13 5.95 -15.12
CA ILE A 109 1.20 5.41 -14.87
C ILE A 109 1.14 3.90 -14.65
N ASN A 110 1.96 3.15 -15.38
CA ASN A 110 2.10 1.71 -15.19
C ASN A 110 3.18 1.44 -14.14
N CYS A 111 2.80 1.62 -12.88
CA CYS A 111 3.70 1.44 -11.74
C CYS A 111 3.06 0.52 -10.70
N ALA A 112 3.89 -0.27 -10.04
CA ALA A 112 3.55 -1.01 -8.85
C ALA A 112 4.51 -0.61 -7.71
N LEU A 113 3.95 -0.39 -6.54
CA LEU A 113 4.70 -0.01 -5.34
C LEU A 113 5.05 -1.27 -4.54
N TRP A 114 6.32 -1.47 -4.25
CA TRP A 114 6.75 -2.44 -3.28
C TRP A 114 6.49 -1.93 -1.87
N VAL A 115 5.82 -2.72 -1.05
CA VAL A 115 5.60 -2.48 0.38
C VAL A 115 6.01 -3.72 1.17
N ASP A 116 6.47 -3.55 2.39
CA ASP A 116 7.00 -4.67 3.19
C ASP A 116 5.89 -5.58 3.68
N ARG A 117 4.76 -5.02 4.13
CA ARG A 117 3.62 -5.80 4.63
C ARG A 117 2.29 -5.13 4.35
N LEU A 118 1.26 -5.96 4.17
CA LEU A 118 -0.12 -5.52 4.21
C LEU A 118 -0.62 -5.58 5.64
N LEU A 119 -1.26 -4.50 6.10
CA LEU A 119 -1.85 -4.40 7.42
C LEU A 119 -3.39 -4.39 7.39
N GLY A 120 -3.95 -4.65 6.21
CA GLY A 120 -5.38 -4.80 5.99
C GLY A 120 -6.07 -3.53 5.52
N LEU A 121 -7.39 -3.58 5.48
CA LEU A 121 -8.23 -2.46 5.07
C LEU A 121 -8.62 -1.63 6.29
N ARG A 122 -8.81 -0.32 6.07
CA ARG A 122 -9.30 0.62 7.08
C ARG A 122 -10.46 1.43 6.53
N SER A 123 -11.47 1.62 7.37
CA SER A 123 -12.57 2.56 7.10
C SER A 123 -12.25 3.93 7.70
N GLU A 124 -12.99 4.94 7.25
CA GLU A 124 -12.88 6.30 7.81
C GLU A 124 -13.23 6.35 9.31
N GLU A 125 -14.16 5.49 9.74
CA GLU A 125 -14.64 5.41 11.13
C GLU A 125 -13.56 4.90 12.10
N GLN A 126 -12.61 4.11 11.60
CA GLN A 126 -11.51 3.55 12.39
C GLN A 126 -10.32 4.52 12.54
N LEU A 127 -10.39 5.66 11.89
CA LEU A 127 -9.28 6.59 11.78
C LEU A 127 -9.73 8.01 12.13
N ARG A 128 -8.95 8.69 12.97
CA ARG A 128 -9.17 10.11 13.29
C ARG A 128 -8.10 10.94 12.59
N ALA A 129 -8.43 12.19 12.23
CA ALA A 129 -7.42 13.11 11.77
C ALA A 129 -6.40 13.35 12.90
N ALA A 130 -5.13 13.15 12.62
CA ALA A 130 -4.06 13.50 13.54
C ALA A 130 -3.53 14.90 13.23
N PRO A 131 -3.07 15.65 14.27
CA PRO A 131 -2.43 16.91 14.02
C PRO A 131 -1.16 16.70 13.17
N PRO A 132 -0.90 17.59 12.20
CA PRO A 132 0.26 17.46 11.34
C PRO A 132 1.56 17.54 12.16
N VAL A 133 2.49 16.65 11.89
CA VAL A 133 3.85 16.77 12.41
C VAL A 133 4.53 17.95 11.73
N GLN A 134 5.26 18.75 12.51
CA GLN A 134 6.00 19.91 11.99
C GLN A 134 7.09 19.48 11.01
N GLY A 135 7.20 20.17 9.89
CA GLY A 135 8.19 19.96 8.83
C GLY A 135 7.60 20.07 7.43
N GLU A 136 8.44 20.41 6.46
CA GLU A 136 8.07 20.39 5.06
C GLU A 136 7.86 18.94 4.62
N ARG A 137 6.73 18.69 3.96
CA ARG A 137 6.39 17.38 3.41
C ARG A 137 6.04 17.49 1.94
N PRO A 138 6.35 16.48 1.14
CA PRO A 138 5.90 16.44 -0.23
C PRO A 138 4.37 16.48 -0.32
N HIS A 139 3.82 17.09 -1.36
CA HIS A 139 2.37 17.24 -1.53
C HIS A 139 1.60 15.91 -1.54
N PHE A 140 2.24 14.81 -1.95
CA PHE A 140 1.63 13.49 -1.94
C PHE A 140 1.46 12.91 -0.52
N ALA A 141 2.16 13.45 0.49
CA ALA A 141 1.96 13.13 1.91
C ALA A 141 0.73 13.89 2.43
N ALA A 142 -0.46 13.40 2.14
CA ALA A 142 -1.74 14.09 2.22
C ALA A 142 -2.34 14.19 3.64
N GLY A 143 -1.53 14.08 4.67
CA GLY A 143 -1.93 14.19 6.07
C GLY A 143 -1.72 12.93 6.88
N GLU A 144 -2.00 13.04 8.16
CA GLU A 144 -1.86 11.92 9.11
C GLU A 144 -3.20 11.52 9.69
N ARG A 145 -3.29 10.25 10.04
CA ARG A 145 -4.42 9.65 10.74
C ARG A 145 -3.90 8.91 11.98
N GLU A 146 -4.79 8.73 12.94
CA GLU A 146 -4.53 7.94 14.14
C GLU A 146 -5.65 6.93 14.31
N ASP A 147 -5.31 5.68 14.62
CA ASP A 147 -6.29 4.63 14.92
C ASP A 147 -6.66 4.61 16.41
N GLU A 148 -7.62 3.75 16.77
CA GLU A 148 -8.11 3.59 18.15
C GLU A 148 -7.01 3.14 19.13
N GLN A 149 -5.93 2.54 18.63
CA GLN A 149 -4.78 2.10 19.42
C GLN A 149 -3.72 3.19 19.58
N GLY A 150 -3.95 4.38 19.01
CA GLY A 150 -3.00 5.49 19.02
C GLY A 150 -1.86 5.35 18.02
N ARG A 151 -1.94 4.40 17.07
CA ARG A 151 -0.95 4.27 16.01
C ARG A 151 -1.17 5.35 14.96
N ARG A 152 -0.11 6.03 14.61
CA ARG A 152 -0.10 7.03 13.54
C ARG A 152 0.12 6.39 12.17
N TRP A 153 -0.54 6.96 11.19
CA TRP A 153 -0.56 6.54 9.80
C TRP A 153 -0.36 7.75 8.91
N GLN A 154 0.60 7.67 7.99
CA GLN A 154 0.77 8.69 6.97
C GLN A 154 -0.08 8.34 5.75
N VAL A 155 -0.93 9.26 5.32
CA VAL A 155 -1.67 9.11 4.06
C VAL A 155 -0.76 9.46 2.89
N ILE A 156 -0.69 8.56 1.91
CA ILE A 156 0.01 8.79 0.64
C ILE A 156 -1.04 8.87 -0.47
N ASP A 157 -1.18 10.04 -1.06
CA ASP A 157 -2.04 10.23 -2.23
C ASP A 157 -1.29 9.79 -3.49
N LEU A 158 -1.74 8.68 -4.10
CA LEU A 158 -1.08 8.08 -5.26
C LEU A 158 -1.31 8.89 -6.54
N ASP A 159 -2.37 9.69 -6.63
CA ASP A 159 -2.58 10.61 -7.75
C ASP A 159 -1.54 11.73 -7.71
N LEU A 160 -1.31 12.33 -6.56
CA LEU A 160 -0.25 13.32 -6.39
C LEU A 160 1.15 12.72 -6.55
N LEU A 161 1.37 11.49 -6.06
CA LEU A 161 2.63 10.77 -6.25
C LEU A 161 2.91 10.49 -7.73
N SER A 162 1.88 10.07 -8.50
CA SER A 162 2.01 9.78 -9.94
C SER A 162 2.39 10.99 -10.79
N ARG A 163 2.25 12.19 -10.27
CA ARG A 163 2.60 13.47 -10.91
C ARG A 163 3.81 14.15 -10.28
N PHE A 164 4.36 13.56 -9.24
CA PHE A 164 5.49 14.13 -8.53
C PHE A 164 6.76 13.93 -9.35
N GLU A 165 7.38 15.03 -9.80
CA GLU A 165 8.53 15.01 -10.70
C GLU A 165 9.68 14.11 -10.21
N PRO A 166 10.12 14.14 -8.94
CA PRO A 166 11.15 13.23 -8.46
C PRO A 166 10.79 11.74 -8.55
N PHE A 167 9.49 11.38 -8.48
CA PHE A 167 9.03 10.01 -8.66
C PHE A 167 8.99 9.58 -10.13
N LEU A 168 8.75 10.52 -11.03
CA LEU A 168 8.74 10.27 -12.47
C LEU A 168 10.16 10.25 -13.06
N ASN A 169 11.10 10.94 -12.44
CA ASN A 169 12.48 10.99 -12.88
C ASN A 169 13.28 9.82 -12.29
N ILE A 170 13.15 8.67 -12.94
CA ILE A 170 13.80 7.41 -12.54
C ILE A 170 15.28 7.32 -12.90
N VAL A 171 15.82 8.26 -13.66
CA VAL A 171 17.22 8.23 -14.10
C VAL A 171 18.13 8.68 -12.97
N ALA A 172 19.08 7.81 -12.60
CA ALA A 172 20.08 8.15 -11.60
C ALA A 172 20.88 9.39 -12.02
N ARG A 173 20.96 10.37 -11.14
CA ARG A 173 21.83 11.52 -11.38
C ARG A 173 23.27 11.05 -11.34
N ALA A 174 24.05 11.40 -12.37
CA ALA A 174 25.48 11.18 -12.34
C ALA A 174 26.08 11.91 -11.12
N ALA A 175 26.82 11.16 -10.31
CA ALA A 175 27.52 11.70 -9.16
C ALA A 175 28.66 12.63 -9.58
#